data_ff10b997e0b02fcc4851fcfb0745b532
#
_entry.id   ff10b997e0b02fcc4851fcfb0745b532
#
_cell.length_a   1.000
_cell.length_b   1.000
_cell.length_c   1.000
_cell.angle_alpha   90.00
_cell.angle_beta   90.00
_cell.angle_gamma   90.00
#
_symmetry.space_group_name_H-M   'P 1'
#
loop_
_entity.id
_entity.type
_entity.pdbx_description
1 polymer ?
#
loop_
_entity_poly.entity_id
_entity_poly.type
_entity_poly.pdbx_seq_one_letter_code
_entity_poly.pdbx_strand_id
1 'polypeptide(L)'
;MRKRYGAASETQRGIEGDGRRGRGHLVRVAAAAVMPGIVELPTLEELKVEEVKVSSAVLKAAAHHYGAQCDKANKEFMLCRWEEKDPRRCLQEGKLVNSCALDFFRKIKRHCAEPFTEYWTCLDYSHLQMFRRCRKQQAKFDQCVLDNLGWVRPDLGELSKVTKVKTERPLPENPYHSRERPEPNPVIDEDLKPAKHGSRFFFWTT
;
A
#
# COMPACT_ATOMS: atom_id res chain seq x y z
N MET A 1 3.47 -45.90 -10.25
CA MET A 1 4.41 -46.28 -9.18
C MET A 1 4.02 -45.55 -7.91
N ARG A 2 3.42 -46.26 -6.95
CA ARG A 2 3.01 -45.73 -5.63
C ARG A 2 4.15 -45.97 -4.66
N LYS A 3 4.66 -44.91 -3.98
CA LYS A 3 5.53 -45.08 -2.80
C LYS A 3 4.72 -44.76 -1.55
N ARG A 4 4.60 -45.77 -0.72
CA ARG A 4 4.04 -45.71 0.65
C ARG A 4 5.13 -45.13 1.57
N TYR A 5 4.74 -44.27 2.48
CA TYR A 5 5.56 -43.91 3.64
C TYR A 5 5.02 -44.63 4.87
N GLY A 6 5.90 -45.41 5.47
CA GLY A 6 5.65 -46.19 6.67
C GLY A 6 5.75 -45.33 7.93
N ALA A 7 4.98 -45.75 8.90
CA ALA A 7 4.95 -45.26 10.26
C ALA A 7 6.19 -45.77 11.03
N ALA A 8 6.75 -44.97 11.92
CA ALA A 8 7.67 -45.40 12.95
C ALA A 8 7.17 -44.91 14.32
N SER A 9 7.00 -45.88 15.18
CA SER A 9 6.52 -45.88 16.55
C SER A 9 7.58 -45.34 17.55
N GLU A 10 7.09 -44.59 18.52
CA GLU A 10 7.24 -44.81 19.96
C GLU A 10 8.60 -45.12 20.59
N THR A 11 9.03 -44.29 21.52
CA THR A 11 9.63 -44.80 22.78
C THR A 11 9.48 -43.75 23.89
N GLN A 12 8.63 -44.08 24.85
CA GLN A 12 8.58 -43.47 26.19
C GLN A 12 9.81 -43.86 26.99
N ARG A 13 10.43 -42.92 27.68
CA ARG A 13 11.25 -43.23 28.88
C ARG A 13 10.93 -42.20 29.95
N GLY A 14 10.33 -42.68 31.03
CA GLY A 14 10.09 -41.96 32.25
C GLY A 14 11.41 -41.70 33.02
N ILE A 15 11.44 -40.60 33.72
CA ILE A 15 12.34 -40.32 34.82
C ILE A 15 11.50 -39.76 35.97
N GLU A 16 11.37 -40.56 37.02
CA GLU A 16 10.95 -40.16 38.37
C GLU A 16 12.06 -39.33 39.02
N GLY A 17 11.69 -38.30 39.76
CA GLY A 17 12.62 -37.47 40.53
C GLY A 17 11.91 -36.39 41.34
N ASP A 18 11.47 -36.79 42.48
CA ASP A 18 11.48 -36.21 43.83
C ASP A 18 11.27 -34.69 44.03
N GLY A 19 10.36 -34.45 44.96
CA GLY A 19 9.70 -33.23 45.37
C GLY A 19 10.55 -32.14 45.98
N ARG A 20 10.07 -30.91 45.82
CA ARG A 20 10.04 -29.89 46.90
C ARG A 20 8.94 -28.87 46.61
N ARG A 21 8.06 -28.70 47.56
CA ARG A 21 6.95 -27.75 47.58
C ARG A 21 7.47 -26.30 47.60
N GLY A 22 7.28 -25.61 46.48
CA GLY A 22 7.31 -24.17 46.41
C GLY A 22 5.93 -23.68 46.02
N ARG A 23 5.17 -23.04 46.96
CA ARG A 23 3.90 -22.36 46.65
C ARG A 23 4.21 -21.13 45.80
N GLY A 24 4.34 -21.31 44.51
CA GLY A 24 4.29 -20.22 43.54
C GLY A 24 2.85 -19.95 43.18
N HIS A 25 2.39 -18.75 43.48
CA HIS A 25 1.09 -18.25 43.05
C HIS A 25 1.10 -18.09 41.54
N LEU A 26 0.69 -19.15 40.86
CA LEU A 26 0.47 -19.12 39.39
C LEU A 26 -0.78 -18.27 39.15
N VAL A 27 -0.55 -17.00 38.83
CA VAL A 27 -1.55 -16.20 38.14
C VAL A 27 -1.78 -16.89 36.80
N ARG A 28 -2.82 -17.72 36.75
CA ARG A 28 -3.37 -18.20 35.48
C ARG A 28 -3.91 -16.98 34.75
N VAL A 29 -3.12 -16.43 33.85
CA VAL A 29 -3.64 -15.61 32.77
C VAL A 29 -4.51 -16.57 31.96
N ALA A 30 -5.83 -16.43 32.14
CA ALA A 30 -6.78 -17.15 31.31
C ALA A 30 -6.51 -16.72 29.87
N ALA A 31 -5.89 -17.61 29.10
CA ALA A 31 -5.90 -17.50 27.66
C ALA A 31 -7.39 -17.51 27.27
N ALA A 32 -7.90 -16.35 26.89
CA ALA A 32 -9.23 -16.23 26.33
C ALA A 32 -9.27 -17.20 25.14
N ALA A 33 -10.02 -18.29 25.31
CA ALA A 33 -10.28 -19.22 24.22
C ALA A 33 -10.96 -18.41 23.11
N VAL A 34 -10.21 -18.11 22.06
CA VAL A 34 -10.76 -17.50 20.85
C VAL A 34 -11.73 -18.52 20.28
N MET A 35 -13.01 -18.32 20.54
CA MET A 35 -14.05 -19.13 19.88
C MET A 35 -13.93 -18.89 18.37
N PRO A 36 -13.72 -19.93 17.55
CA PRO A 36 -13.74 -19.75 16.12
C PRO A 36 -15.15 -19.37 15.69
N GLY A 37 -15.36 -18.11 15.30
CA GLY A 37 -16.64 -17.64 14.79
C GLY A 37 -17.08 -16.24 15.22
N ILE A 38 -16.54 -15.66 16.27
CA ILE A 38 -16.85 -14.27 16.65
C ILE A 38 -15.89 -13.35 15.90
N VAL A 39 -16.34 -12.81 14.79
CA VAL A 39 -15.63 -11.78 14.04
C VAL A 39 -16.13 -10.42 14.53
N GLU A 40 -15.26 -9.63 15.18
CA GLU A 40 -15.58 -8.25 15.50
C GLU A 40 -15.74 -7.46 14.20
N LEU A 41 -16.94 -6.98 13.97
CA LEU A 41 -17.25 -6.13 12.83
C LEU A 41 -17.09 -4.66 13.23
N PRO A 42 -16.49 -3.83 12.36
CA PRO A 42 -16.44 -2.40 12.59
C PRO A 42 -17.84 -1.80 12.67
N THR A 43 -18.00 -0.78 13.48
CA THR A 43 -19.26 -0.05 13.59
C THR A 43 -19.54 0.75 12.31
N LEU A 44 -20.81 1.09 12.05
CA LEU A 44 -21.19 1.91 10.89
C LEU A 44 -20.50 3.29 10.91
N GLU A 45 -20.26 3.84 12.10
CA GLU A 45 -19.54 5.11 12.26
C GLU A 45 -18.05 4.97 11.87
N GLU A 46 -17.43 3.87 12.20
CA GLU A 46 -16.06 3.58 11.79
C GLU A 46 -15.94 3.37 10.28
N LEU A 47 -16.97 2.85 9.64
CA LEU A 47 -17.01 2.65 8.19
C LEU A 47 -17.35 3.93 7.42
N LYS A 48 -17.82 4.99 8.10
CA LYS A 48 -18.20 6.25 7.45
C LYS A 48 -16.95 6.97 6.91
N VAL A 49 -16.90 7.09 5.60
CA VAL A 49 -15.81 7.74 4.86
C VAL A 49 -16.39 8.60 3.74
N GLU A 50 -15.82 9.79 3.54
CA GLU A 50 -16.16 10.62 2.39
C GLU A 50 -15.57 9.99 1.12
N GLU A 51 -16.43 9.73 0.13
CA GLU A 51 -16.01 9.07 -1.11
C GLU A 51 -15.37 10.05 -2.10
N VAL A 52 -14.34 9.58 -2.79
CA VAL A 52 -13.71 10.29 -3.90
C VAL A 52 -14.48 9.98 -5.20
N LYS A 53 -15.46 10.82 -5.52
CA LYS A 53 -16.35 10.63 -6.69
C LYS A 53 -15.70 11.18 -7.97
N VAL A 54 -14.75 10.44 -8.54
CA VAL A 54 -14.06 10.81 -9.78
C VAL A 54 -14.00 9.64 -10.75
N SER A 55 -14.01 9.94 -12.05
CA SER A 55 -13.89 8.90 -13.09
C SER A 55 -12.46 8.37 -13.22
N SER A 56 -12.32 7.23 -13.90
CA SER A 56 -11.00 6.63 -14.17
C SER A 56 -10.08 7.53 -15.00
N ALA A 57 -10.62 8.30 -15.93
CA ALA A 57 -9.85 9.25 -16.74
C ALA A 57 -9.29 10.39 -15.88
N VAL A 58 -10.09 10.90 -14.93
CA VAL A 58 -9.67 11.93 -13.97
C VAL A 58 -8.56 11.41 -13.06
N LEU A 59 -8.72 10.20 -12.49
CA LEU A 59 -7.68 9.57 -11.68
C LEU A 59 -6.39 9.35 -12.47
N LYS A 60 -6.51 8.93 -13.72
CA LYS A 60 -5.36 8.70 -14.60
C LYS A 60 -4.64 10.01 -14.96
N ALA A 61 -5.38 11.09 -15.22
CA ALA A 61 -4.80 12.42 -15.44
C ALA A 61 -4.05 12.94 -14.19
N ALA A 62 -4.59 12.72 -13.03
CA ALA A 62 -4.02 13.15 -11.75
C ALA A 62 -2.84 12.29 -11.28
N ALA A 63 -2.69 11.06 -11.77
CA ALA A 63 -1.89 9.98 -11.17
C ALA A 63 -0.47 10.38 -10.76
N HIS A 64 0.24 11.17 -11.59
CA HIS A 64 1.63 11.55 -11.29
C HIS A 64 1.73 12.53 -10.11
N HIS A 65 0.93 13.58 -10.13
CA HIS A 65 0.93 14.58 -9.05
C HIS A 65 0.27 14.02 -7.78
N TYR A 66 -0.83 13.27 -7.91
CA TYR A 66 -1.48 12.61 -6.80
C TYR A 66 -0.54 11.60 -6.12
N GLY A 67 0.15 10.77 -6.90
CA GLY A 67 1.10 9.80 -6.39
C GLY A 67 2.25 10.45 -5.62
N ALA A 68 2.74 11.62 -6.07
CA ALA A 68 3.79 12.36 -5.36
C ALA A 68 3.26 13.01 -4.07
N GLN A 69 2.09 13.63 -4.11
CA GLN A 69 1.55 14.38 -2.96
C GLN A 69 0.99 13.49 -1.86
N CYS A 70 0.40 12.36 -2.21
CA CYS A 70 -0.19 11.41 -1.26
C CYS A 70 0.69 10.15 -1.05
N ASP A 71 1.97 10.21 -1.39
CA ASP A 71 2.90 9.07 -1.31
C ASP A 71 2.94 8.46 0.08
N LYS A 72 3.06 9.29 1.12
CA LYS A 72 3.11 8.81 2.52
C LYS A 72 1.85 8.06 2.91
N ALA A 73 0.67 8.63 2.71
CA ALA A 73 -0.59 7.99 3.08
C ALA A 73 -0.82 6.69 2.31
N ASN A 74 -0.51 6.69 1.00
CA ASN A 74 -0.64 5.51 0.17
C ASN A 74 0.32 4.38 0.61
N LYS A 75 1.57 4.70 0.91
CA LYS A 75 2.58 3.73 1.37
C LYS A 75 2.22 3.14 2.73
N GLU A 76 1.78 3.97 3.68
CA GLU A 76 1.32 3.52 5.01
C GLU A 76 0.13 2.55 4.89
N PHE A 77 -0.86 2.89 4.07
CA PHE A 77 -2.00 2.03 3.84
C PHE A 77 -1.60 0.70 3.17
N MET A 78 -0.74 0.75 2.16
CA MET A 78 -0.24 -0.47 1.49
C MET A 78 0.56 -1.36 2.44
N LEU A 79 1.40 -0.77 3.29
CA LEU A 79 2.15 -1.49 4.31
C LEU A 79 1.20 -2.16 5.32
N CYS A 80 0.22 -1.41 5.82
CA CYS A 80 -0.79 -1.96 6.73
C CYS A 80 -1.50 -3.16 6.11
N ARG A 81 -1.98 -3.03 4.87
CA ARG A 81 -2.67 -4.11 4.13
C ARG A 81 -1.77 -5.33 3.91
N TRP A 82 -0.49 -5.10 3.72
CA TRP A 82 0.48 -6.18 3.58
C TRP A 82 0.73 -6.92 4.89
N GLU A 83 0.89 -6.19 5.99
CA GLU A 83 1.22 -6.74 7.31
C GLU A 83 -0.01 -7.38 7.99
N GLU A 84 -1.11 -6.66 8.07
CA GLU A 84 -2.30 -7.10 8.81
C GLU A 84 -3.13 -8.16 8.09
N LYS A 85 -3.13 -8.15 6.73
CA LYS A 85 -4.00 -8.99 5.89
C LYS A 85 -5.52 -8.79 6.13
N ASP A 86 -5.90 -8.18 7.24
CA ASP A 86 -7.28 -7.87 7.60
C ASP A 86 -7.58 -6.39 7.26
N PRO A 87 -8.53 -6.13 6.33
CA PRO A 87 -8.89 -4.76 5.95
C PRO A 87 -9.44 -3.93 7.11
N ARG A 88 -10.06 -4.56 8.11
CA ARG A 88 -10.66 -3.86 9.25
C ARG A 88 -9.63 -3.14 10.11
N ARG A 89 -8.43 -3.69 10.23
CA ARG A 89 -7.34 -3.09 11.00
C ARG A 89 -6.69 -1.90 10.32
N CYS A 90 -6.93 -1.71 9.01
CA CYS A 90 -6.36 -0.64 8.21
C CYS A 90 -7.39 0.45 7.84
N LEU A 91 -8.49 0.57 8.59
CA LEU A 91 -9.53 1.56 8.31
C LEU A 91 -9.04 3.00 8.48
N GLN A 92 -8.21 3.26 9.46
CA GLN A 92 -7.68 4.61 9.71
C GLN A 92 -6.75 5.06 8.60
N GLU A 93 -5.82 4.19 8.18
CA GLU A 93 -4.92 4.46 7.06
C GLU A 93 -5.71 4.65 5.75
N GLY A 94 -6.76 3.85 5.54
CA GLY A 94 -7.67 4.01 4.41
C GLY A 94 -8.40 5.36 4.40
N LYS A 95 -8.86 5.84 5.56
CA LYS A 95 -9.46 7.18 5.71
C LYS A 95 -8.47 8.29 5.37
N LEU A 96 -7.20 8.15 5.79
CA LEU A 96 -6.15 9.11 5.47
C LEU A 96 -5.86 9.17 3.95
N VAL A 97 -5.88 8.03 3.26
CA VAL A 97 -5.75 8.00 1.79
C VAL A 97 -6.88 8.76 1.12
N ASN A 98 -8.14 8.52 1.53
CA ASN A 98 -9.28 9.23 0.96
C ASN A 98 -9.26 10.74 1.27
N SER A 99 -8.91 11.12 2.50
CA SER A 99 -8.76 12.52 2.88
C SER A 99 -7.69 13.22 2.05
N CYS A 100 -6.53 12.60 1.87
CA CYS A 100 -5.47 13.12 1.02
C CYS A 100 -5.95 13.31 -0.44
N ALA A 101 -6.66 12.33 -0.98
CA ALA A 101 -7.20 12.40 -2.33
C ALA A 101 -8.20 13.55 -2.50
N LEU A 102 -9.13 13.72 -1.55
CA LEU A 102 -10.11 14.80 -1.57
C LEU A 102 -9.42 16.16 -1.49
N ASP A 103 -8.45 16.32 -0.61
CA ASP A 103 -7.70 17.59 -0.48
C ASP A 103 -6.90 17.89 -1.74
N PHE A 104 -6.30 16.87 -2.35
CA PHE A 104 -5.63 17.01 -3.63
C PHE A 104 -6.58 17.52 -4.71
N PHE A 105 -7.73 16.87 -4.93
CA PHE A 105 -8.69 17.29 -5.95
C PHE A 105 -9.32 18.64 -5.65
N ARG A 106 -9.55 18.98 -4.38
CA ARG A 106 -10.01 20.32 -3.97
C ARG A 106 -9.00 21.41 -4.35
N LYS A 107 -7.70 21.17 -4.14
CA LYS A 107 -6.63 22.09 -4.54
C LYS A 107 -6.54 22.25 -6.06
N ILE A 108 -6.56 21.14 -6.81
CA ILE A 108 -6.56 21.17 -8.28
C ILE A 108 -7.78 21.92 -8.81
N LYS A 109 -8.97 21.66 -8.28
CA LYS A 109 -10.20 22.36 -8.69
C LYS A 109 -10.13 23.85 -8.41
N ARG A 110 -9.47 24.27 -7.34
CA ARG A 110 -9.36 25.69 -6.96
C ARG A 110 -8.37 26.45 -7.84
N HIS A 111 -7.27 25.84 -8.20
CA HIS A 111 -6.14 26.55 -8.82
C HIS A 111 -5.91 26.23 -10.29
N CYS A 112 -6.22 25.01 -10.73
CA CYS A 112 -5.91 24.52 -12.08
C CYS A 112 -7.10 23.77 -12.72
N ALA A 113 -8.34 24.23 -12.50
CA ALA A 113 -9.53 23.56 -12.97
C ALA A 113 -9.58 23.42 -14.50
N GLU A 114 -9.31 24.50 -15.22
CA GLU A 114 -9.44 24.55 -16.68
C GLU A 114 -8.39 23.63 -17.36
N PRO A 115 -7.06 23.80 -17.14
CA PRO A 115 -6.07 22.93 -17.77
C PRO A 115 -6.21 21.46 -17.34
N PHE A 116 -6.68 21.20 -16.14
CA PHE A 116 -6.96 19.85 -15.69
C PHE A 116 -8.16 19.25 -16.45
N THR A 117 -9.21 20.05 -16.67
CA THR A 117 -10.39 19.61 -17.45
C THR A 117 -10.00 19.29 -18.89
N GLU A 118 -9.24 20.16 -19.55
CA GLU A 118 -8.72 19.89 -20.90
C GLU A 118 -7.93 18.58 -20.95
N TYR A 119 -7.10 18.32 -19.93
CA TYR A 119 -6.24 17.14 -19.92
C TYR A 119 -7.00 15.85 -19.69
N TRP A 120 -7.86 15.76 -18.66
CA TRP A 120 -8.60 14.52 -18.41
C TRP A 120 -9.65 14.26 -19.49
N THR A 121 -10.27 15.29 -20.07
CA THR A 121 -11.19 15.17 -21.21
C THR A 121 -10.47 14.60 -22.43
N CYS A 122 -9.26 15.11 -22.74
CA CYS A 122 -8.46 14.54 -23.81
C CYS A 122 -8.17 13.05 -23.58
N LEU A 123 -7.85 12.64 -22.34
CA LEU A 123 -7.62 11.25 -22.00
C LEU A 123 -8.88 10.40 -22.16
N ASP A 124 -10.03 10.92 -21.75
CA ASP A 124 -11.30 10.21 -21.81
C ASP A 124 -11.72 9.94 -23.27
N TYR A 125 -11.57 10.94 -24.14
CA TYR A 125 -11.84 10.80 -25.58
C TYR A 125 -10.75 10.04 -26.35
N SER A 126 -9.56 9.87 -25.77
CA SER A 126 -8.52 9.09 -26.44
C SER A 126 -8.81 7.60 -26.29
N HIS A 127 -8.79 6.86 -27.42
CA HIS A 127 -8.94 5.41 -27.40
C HIS A 127 -7.92 4.79 -26.41
N LEU A 128 -8.34 3.93 -25.48
CA LEU A 128 -7.53 3.31 -24.43
C LEU A 128 -6.88 4.30 -23.45
N GLN A 129 -7.34 5.56 -23.40
CA GLN A 129 -6.82 6.57 -22.48
C GLN A 129 -5.29 6.71 -22.52
N MET A 130 -4.72 6.83 -23.72
CA MET A 130 -3.27 6.86 -23.92
C MET A 130 -2.68 8.24 -23.65
N PHE A 131 -1.77 8.35 -22.70
CA PHE A 131 -1.05 9.59 -22.35
C PHE A 131 -0.33 10.25 -23.52
N ARG A 132 0.22 9.47 -24.45
CA ARG A 132 1.01 9.99 -25.59
C ARG A 132 0.22 10.94 -26.48
N ARG A 133 -1.10 10.80 -26.54
CA ARG A 133 -1.96 11.63 -27.39
C ARG A 133 -2.28 13.00 -26.76
N CYS A 134 -2.18 13.08 -25.45
CA CYS A 134 -2.58 14.25 -24.66
C CYS A 134 -1.40 15.00 -24.05
N ARG A 135 -0.20 14.91 -24.64
CA ARG A 135 1.02 15.52 -24.09
C ARG A 135 0.97 17.05 -24.03
N LYS A 136 0.31 17.69 -24.98
CA LYS A 136 0.15 19.16 -24.99
C LYS A 136 -0.69 19.62 -23.81
N GLN A 137 -1.83 18.98 -23.55
CA GLN A 137 -2.72 19.28 -22.43
C GLN A 137 -2.05 18.93 -21.10
N GLN A 138 -1.31 17.82 -21.06
CA GLN A 138 -0.51 17.45 -19.93
C GLN A 138 0.50 18.54 -19.55
N ALA A 139 1.27 19.06 -20.52
CA ALA A 139 2.25 20.10 -20.25
C ALA A 139 1.62 21.39 -19.72
N LYS A 140 0.46 21.80 -20.25
CA LYS A 140 -0.32 22.95 -19.73
C LYS A 140 -0.75 22.71 -18.27
N PHE A 141 -1.22 21.51 -17.96
CA PHE A 141 -1.63 21.16 -16.60
C PHE A 141 -0.42 21.14 -15.65
N ASP A 142 0.68 20.47 -16.03
CA ASP A 142 1.90 20.41 -15.24
C ASP A 142 2.47 21.82 -14.96
N GLN A 143 2.44 22.73 -15.95
CA GLN A 143 2.86 24.12 -15.77
C GLN A 143 1.94 24.85 -14.78
N CYS A 144 0.62 24.74 -14.92
CA CYS A 144 -0.32 25.38 -13.98
C CYS A 144 -0.10 24.90 -12.54
N VAL A 145 0.11 23.60 -12.36
CA VAL A 145 0.37 23.01 -11.04
C VAL A 145 1.69 23.49 -10.45
N LEU A 146 2.73 23.65 -11.28
CA LEU A 146 4.01 24.19 -10.86
C LEU A 146 3.86 25.65 -10.43
N ASP A 147 3.19 26.48 -11.24
CA ASP A 147 3.08 27.92 -11.01
C ASP A 147 2.20 28.26 -9.79
N ASN A 148 1.09 27.56 -9.60
CA ASN A 148 0.13 27.86 -8.55
C ASN A 148 0.33 27.08 -7.25
N LEU A 149 0.84 25.84 -7.32
CA LEU A 149 0.98 24.95 -6.18
C LEU A 149 2.44 24.60 -5.86
N GLY A 150 3.39 24.96 -6.73
CA GLY A 150 4.81 24.65 -6.56
C GLY A 150 5.12 23.15 -6.67
N TRP A 151 4.22 22.34 -7.24
CA TRP A 151 4.43 20.90 -7.32
C TRP A 151 5.11 20.53 -8.64
N VAL A 152 6.29 19.96 -8.48
CA VAL A 152 7.03 19.41 -9.62
C VAL A 152 6.49 18.02 -9.95
N ARG A 153 6.34 17.74 -11.24
CA ARG A 153 6.01 16.40 -11.70
C ARG A 153 7.17 15.45 -11.41
N PRO A 154 6.93 14.29 -10.79
CA PRO A 154 7.98 13.30 -10.56
C PRO A 154 8.54 12.75 -11.87
N ASP A 155 9.83 12.46 -11.89
CA ASP A 155 10.50 11.88 -13.03
C ASP A 155 10.00 10.49 -13.37
N LEU A 156 10.28 10.04 -14.59
CA LEU A 156 9.88 8.72 -15.05
C LEU A 156 10.55 7.64 -14.21
N GLY A 157 9.72 6.79 -13.59
CA GLY A 157 10.17 5.69 -12.76
C GLY A 157 10.36 6.03 -11.28
N GLU A 158 10.31 7.29 -10.88
CA GLU A 158 10.48 7.67 -9.48
C GLU A 158 9.38 7.09 -8.57
N LEU A 159 8.12 7.20 -8.96
CA LEU A 159 7.00 6.61 -8.23
C LEU A 159 6.99 5.06 -8.25
N SER A 160 7.82 4.46 -9.10
CA SER A 160 7.95 3.00 -9.20
C SER A 160 9.12 2.45 -8.37
N LYS A 161 9.93 3.32 -7.77
CA LYS A 161 11.03 2.88 -6.90
C LYS A 161 10.47 2.17 -5.68
N VAL A 162 11.01 0.99 -5.39
CA VAL A 162 10.69 0.28 -4.14
C VAL A 162 11.44 0.96 -3.00
N THR A 163 10.70 1.54 -2.08
CA THR A 163 11.27 2.26 -0.93
C THR A 163 10.73 1.67 0.36
N LYS A 164 11.55 1.67 1.42
CA LYS A 164 11.09 1.32 2.74
C LYS A 164 10.14 2.39 3.26
N VAL A 165 9.01 1.98 3.79
CA VAL A 165 8.07 2.89 4.44
C VAL A 165 8.59 3.20 5.85
N LYS A 166 8.75 4.50 6.15
CA LYS A 166 9.04 4.96 7.50
C LYS A 166 7.72 5.06 8.27
N THR A 167 7.48 4.16 9.18
CA THR A 167 6.25 4.13 9.99
C THR A 167 6.59 3.95 11.45
N GLU A 168 5.79 4.56 12.31
CA GLU A 168 5.84 4.40 13.77
C GLU A 168 4.90 3.28 14.26
N ARG A 169 4.12 2.71 13.34
CA ARG A 169 3.18 1.65 13.67
C ARG A 169 3.94 0.39 14.10
N PRO A 170 3.58 -0.22 15.27
CA PRO A 170 4.19 -1.47 15.70
C PRO A 170 3.90 -2.58 14.68
N LEU A 171 4.79 -3.56 14.60
CA LEU A 171 4.53 -4.77 13.82
C LEU A 171 3.34 -5.52 14.44
N PRO A 172 2.42 -6.06 13.63
CA PRO A 172 1.31 -6.84 14.16
C PRO A 172 1.83 -8.14 14.81
N GLU A 173 1.26 -8.46 15.96
CA GLU A 173 1.50 -9.72 16.67
C GLU A 173 0.82 -10.89 15.93
N ASN A 174 1.20 -11.12 14.70
CA ASN A 174 0.64 -12.23 13.94
C ASN A 174 1.69 -13.34 13.84
N PRO A 175 1.43 -14.55 14.36
CA PRO A 175 2.38 -15.67 14.31
C PRO A 175 2.77 -16.09 12.89
N TYR A 176 1.94 -15.74 11.90
CA TYR A 176 2.25 -15.99 10.48
C TYR A 176 3.05 -14.88 9.82
N HIS A 177 3.26 -13.74 10.47
CA HIS A 177 3.92 -12.55 9.93
C HIS A 177 5.04 -12.01 10.83
N SER A 178 5.63 -12.86 11.64
CA SER A 178 6.78 -12.55 12.51
C SER A 178 8.09 -12.24 11.76
N ARG A 179 8.01 -11.96 10.46
CA ARG A 179 9.18 -11.55 9.69
C ARG A 179 9.53 -10.11 10.04
N GLU A 180 10.79 -9.89 10.36
CA GLU A 180 11.33 -8.54 10.46
C GLU A 180 11.06 -7.77 9.16
N ARG A 181 10.78 -6.47 9.29
CA ARG A 181 10.68 -5.62 8.10
C ARG A 181 12.00 -5.67 7.36
N PRO A 182 11.98 -5.83 6.04
CA PRO A 182 13.20 -5.83 5.27
C PRO A 182 13.98 -4.54 5.50
N GLU A 183 15.28 -4.64 5.53
CA GLU A 183 16.18 -3.50 5.57
C GLU A 183 15.88 -2.54 4.40
N PRO A 184 16.09 -1.24 4.58
CA PRO A 184 15.91 -0.32 3.46
C PRO A 184 16.80 -0.77 2.31
N ASN A 185 16.26 -0.71 1.10
CA ASN A 185 17.08 -0.96 -0.07
C ASN A 185 18.35 -0.10 0.03
N PRO A 186 19.52 -0.67 -0.29
CA PRO A 186 20.73 0.13 -0.32
C PRO A 186 20.53 1.34 -1.23
N VAL A 187 21.16 2.43 -0.90
CA VAL A 187 21.19 3.62 -1.76
C VAL A 187 21.75 3.14 -3.09
N ILE A 188 20.93 3.18 -4.13
CA ILE A 188 21.36 2.83 -5.48
C ILE A 188 22.28 3.97 -5.91
N ASP A 189 23.52 3.66 -6.20
CA ASP A 189 24.47 4.65 -6.74
C ASP A 189 23.83 5.27 -7.98
N GLU A 190 23.93 6.62 -8.08
CA GLU A 190 23.29 7.41 -9.15
C GLU A 190 23.76 7.01 -10.57
N ASP A 191 24.86 6.26 -10.66
CA ASP A 191 25.45 5.79 -11.92
C ASP A 191 24.82 4.55 -12.53
N LEU A 192 23.78 3.99 -11.93
CA LEU A 192 23.04 2.87 -12.54
C LEU A 192 22.37 3.35 -13.84
N LYS A 193 23.00 2.99 -14.96
CA LYS A 193 22.41 3.24 -16.28
C LYS A 193 21.02 2.60 -16.35
N PRO A 194 20.01 3.33 -16.84
CA PRO A 194 18.69 2.77 -17.02
C PRO A 194 18.79 1.50 -17.88
N ALA A 195 18.03 0.46 -17.50
CA ALA A 195 18.03 -0.80 -18.21
C ALA A 195 17.77 -0.57 -19.71
N LYS A 196 18.61 -1.16 -20.56
CA LYS A 196 18.61 -0.98 -22.02
C LYS A 196 17.25 -1.26 -22.67
N HIS A 197 16.38 -1.97 -21.95
CA HIS A 197 15.04 -2.40 -22.38
C HIS A 197 14.00 -2.14 -21.30
N GLY A 198 13.93 -0.91 -20.78
CA GLY A 198 13.02 -0.52 -19.69
C GLY A 198 11.52 -0.48 -20.02
N SER A 199 11.10 -1.02 -21.17
CA SER A 199 9.70 -1.07 -21.54
C SER A 199 9.11 -2.46 -21.27
N ARG A 200 8.03 -2.52 -20.47
CA ARG A 200 7.21 -3.73 -20.32
C ARG A 200 6.57 -4.18 -21.64
N PHE A 201 6.61 -3.36 -22.66
CA PHE A 201 6.05 -3.62 -24.00
C PHE A 201 7.05 -4.13 -25.00
N PHE A 202 8.22 -4.59 -24.56
CA PHE A 202 9.23 -5.17 -25.42
C PHE A 202 8.68 -6.31 -26.31
N PHE A 203 7.77 -7.11 -25.78
CA PHE A 203 7.15 -8.22 -26.52
C PHE A 203 6.20 -7.79 -27.66
N TRP A 204 5.82 -6.52 -27.71
CA TRP A 204 4.87 -6.00 -28.71
C TRP A 204 5.51 -5.08 -29.76
N THR A 205 6.83 -4.92 -29.70
CA THR A 205 7.58 -4.00 -30.59
C THR A 205 8.56 -4.72 -31.49
N THR A 206 8.57 -6.06 -31.49
CA THR A 206 9.32 -6.91 -32.44
C THR A 206 8.44 -7.37 -33.57
#